data_89b19c4a8f4232efb7787b1a3a67b13f
#
_entry.id   89b19c4a8f4232efb7787b1a3a67b13f
#
_cell.length_a   1.000
_cell.length_b   1.000
_cell.length_c   1.000
_cell.angle_alpha   90.00
_cell.angle_beta   90.00
_cell.angle_gamma   90.00
#
_symmetry.space_group_name_H-M   'P 1'
#
loop_
_entity.id
_entity.type
_entity.pdbx_description
1 polymer ?
#
loop_
_entity_poly.entity_id
_entity_poly.type
_entity_poly.pdbx_seq_one_letter_code
_entity_poly.pdbx_strand_id
1 'polypeptide(L)' 'MRLNEGKVGSTYIVKSVAVKEAVTRRLEALGVNEMTPVTILNKKGSGSVIFKVRGTRLAVGKTISDGITVEEVSRIKEER' A
#
# COMPACT_ATOMS: atom_id res chain seq x y z
N MET A 1 6.14 3.88 7.22
CA MET A 1 6.64 2.51 7.02
C MET A 1 6.41 2.07 5.58
N ARG A 2 7.10 1.05 5.17
CA ARG A 2 6.90 0.50 3.83
C ARG A 2 5.66 -0.37 3.81
N LEU A 3 5.08 -0.50 2.64
CA LEU A 3 3.88 -1.32 2.50
C LEU A 3 4.09 -2.75 3.01
N ASN A 4 5.27 -3.32 2.76
CA ASN A 4 5.52 -4.70 3.18
C ASN A 4 5.79 -4.83 4.67
N GLU A 5 5.80 -3.74 5.41
CA GLU A 5 5.95 -3.78 6.86
C GLU A 5 4.61 -3.76 7.57
N GLY A 6 3.54 -3.58 6.83
CA GLY A 6 2.21 -3.55 7.43
C GLY A 6 1.73 -4.92 7.85
N LYS A 7 0.70 -4.94 8.68
CA LYS A 7 0.13 -6.20 9.17
C LYS A 7 -1.01 -6.65 8.27
N VAL A 8 -1.08 -7.95 8.04
CA VAL A 8 -2.19 -8.53 7.30
C VAL A 8 -3.49 -8.22 8.03
N GLY A 9 -4.48 -7.77 7.28
CA GLY A 9 -5.78 -7.42 7.84
C GLY A 9 -5.92 -5.97 8.24
N SER A 10 -4.82 -5.21 8.26
CA SER A 10 -4.87 -3.81 8.67
C SER A 10 -4.96 -2.90 7.47
N THR A 11 -5.51 -1.71 7.69
CA THR A 11 -5.66 -0.69 6.66
C THR A 11 -4.68 0.44 6.92
N TYR A 12 -4.07 0.91 5.86
CA TYR A 12 -3.07 1.98 5.93
C TYR A 12 -3.38 3.04 4.89
N ILE A 13 -2.83 4.22 5.08
CA ILE A 13 -2.98 5.33 4.12
C ILE A 13 -1.68 5.46 3.35
N VAL A 14 -1.76 5.52 2.03
CA VAL A 14 -0.57 5.69 1.18
C VAL A 14 -0.04 7.10 1.36
N LYS A 15 1.24 7.22 1.68
CA LYS A 15 1.86 8.53 1.85
C LYS A 15 2.70 8.92 0.65
N SER A 16 3.39 7.96 0.05
CA SER A 16 4.18 8.26 -1.14
C SER A 16 4.46 6.98 -1.91
N VAL A 17 4.75 7.15 -3.19
CA VAL A 17 5.07 6.03 -4.08
C VAL A 17 6.37 6.41 -4.79
N ALA A 18 7.44 5.68 -4.51
CA ALA A 18 8.76 5.96 -5.06
C ALA A 18 9.26 4.77 -5.84
N VAL A 19 8.72 4.57 -7.02
CA VAL A 19 9.11 3.49 -7.93
C VAL A 19 9.28 4.08 -9.33
N LYS A 20 9.61 3.24 -10.31
CA LYS A 20 9.80 3.71 -11.67
C LYS A 20 8.53 4.42 -12.15
N GLU A 21 8.72 5.44 -12.96
CA GLU A 21 7.61 6.25 -13.43
C GLU A 21 6.53 5.43 -14.10
N ALA A 22 6.89 4.47 -14.94
CA ALA A 22 5.90 3.66 -15.63
C ALA A 22 5.06 2.85 -14.64
N VAL A 23 5.68 2.37 -13.57
CA VAL A 23 4.98 1.61 -12.55
C VAL A 23 4.09 2.55 -11.74
N THR A 24 4.59 3.74 -11.42
CA THR A 24 3.82 4.73 -10.68
C THR A 24 2.53 5.05 -11.44
N ARG A 25 2.63 5.27 -12.74
CA ARG A 25 1.45 5.60 -13.53
C ARG A 25 0.44 4.46 -13.52
N ARG A 26 0.94 3.23 -13.59
CA ARG A 26 0.04 2.08 -13.57
C ARG A 26 -0.67 1.97 -12.23
N LEU A 27 0.09 2.18 -11.14
CA LEU A 27 -0.51 2.13 -9.81
C LEU A 27 -1.55 3.22 -9.64
N GLU A 28 -1.25 4.42 -10.13
CA GLU A 28 -2.20 5.52 -10.05
C GLU A 28 -3.48 5.21 -10.83
N ALA A 29 -3.33 4.60 -11.99
CA ALA A 29 -4.49 4.23 -12.78
C ALA A 29 -5.35 3.20 -12.07
N LEU A 30 -4.75 2.41 -11.19
CA LEU A 30 -5.47 1.41 -10.41
C LEU A 30 -5.96 1.94 -9.08
N GLY A 31 -5.70 3.22 -8.78
CA GLY A 31 -6.21 3.85 -7.57
C GLY A 31 -5.20 4.02 -6.45
N VAL A 32 -3.94 3.66 -6.67
CA VAL A 32 -2.92 3.79 -5.62
C VAL A 32 -2.33 5.19 -5.72
N ASN A 33 -2.90 6.12 -4.96
CA ASN A 33 -2.46 7.51 -4.92
C ASN A 33 -2.20 7.92 -3.49
N GLU A 34 -1.57 9.08 -3.33
CA GLU A 34 -1.35 9.60 -1.99
C GLU A 34 -2.70 9.76 -1.29
N MET A 35 -2.71 9.44 -0.01
CA MET A 35 -3.88 9.53 0.85
C MET A 35 -4.95 8.49 0.57
N THR A 36 -4.66 7.52 -0.29
CA THR A 36 -5.61 6.46 -0.57
C THR A 36 -5.47 5.34 0.46
N PRO A 37 -6.57 4.84 1.02
CA PRO A 37 -6.49 3.71 1.95
C PRO A 37 -6.26 2.39 1.22
N VAL A 38 -5.40 1.55 1.80
CA VAL A 38 -5.15 0.21 1.28
C VAL A 38 -5.22 -0.77 2.45
N THR A 39 -5.74 -1.95 2.20
CA THR A 39 -5.83 -2.99 3.24
C THR A 39 -4.95 -4.15 2.81
N ILE A 40 -4.06 -4.57 3.69
CA ILE A 40 -3.16 -5.66 3.39
C ILE A 40 -3.89 -6.98 3.56
N LEU A 41 -3.95 -7.77 2.48
CA LEU A 41 -4.67 -9.03 2.49
C LEU A 41 -3.74 -10.21 2.75
N ASN A 42 -2.50 -10.12 2.26
CA ASN A 42 -1.55 -11.20 2.45
C ASN A 42 -0.14 -10.68 2.19
N LYS A 43 0.84 -11.37 2.74
CA LYS A 43 2.24 -11.03 2.53
C LYS A 43 3.01 -12.33 2.39
N LYS A 44 4.10 -12.26 1.62
CA LYS A 44 5.00 -13.41 1.47
C LYS A 44 6.37 -13.03 1.99
N GLY A 45 7.11 -14.03 2.41
CA GLY A 45 8.44 -13.80 2.97
C GLY A 45 9.37 -13.11 2.00
N SER A 46 9.11 -13.22 0.71
CA SER A 46 9.93 -12.58 -0.31
C SER A 46 9.73 -11.07 -0.39
N GLY A 47 8.75 -10.53 0.33
CA GLY A 47 8.45 -9.10 0.26
C GLY A 47 7.27 -8.77 -0.63
N SER A 48 6.65 -9.78 -1.25
CA SER A 48 5.47 -9.55 -2.07
C SER A 48 4.29 -9.27 -1.16
N VAL A 49 3.40 -8.38 -1.60
CA VAL A 49 2.24 -7.97 -0.82
C VAL A 49 1.01 -8.01 -1.71
N ILE A 50 -0.07 -8.56 -1.19
CA ILE A 50 -1.37 -8.52 -1.83
C ILE A 50 -2.21 -7.57 -1.00
N PHE A 51 -2.75 -6.54 -1.63
CA PHE A 51 -3.54 -5.56 -0.90
C PHE A 51 -4.76 -5.16 -1.72
N LYS A 52 -5.72 -4.56 -1.03
CA LYS A 52 -6.96 -4.14 -1.65
C LYS A 52 -7.00 -2.62 -1.68
N VAL A 53 -7.31 -2.05 -2.82
CA VAL A 53 -7.45 -0.61 -2.98
C VAL A 53 -8.67 -0.34 -3.84
N ARG A 54 -9.57 0.50 -3.33
CA ARG A 54 -10.79 0.87 -4.05
C ARG A 54 -11.56 -0.36 -4.57
N GLY A 55 -11.60 -1.40 -3.76
CA GLY A 55 -12.33 -2.60 -4.14
C GLY A 55 -11.59 -3.54 -5.08
N THR A 56 -10.38 -3.18 -5.48
CA THR A 56 -9.59 -4.01 -6.39
C THR A 56 -8.42 -4.64 -5.64
N ARG A 57 -8.16 -5.90 -5.92
CA ARG A 57 -7.05 -6.61 -5.30
C ARG A 57 -5.82 -6.51 -6.19
N LEU A 58 -4.71 -6.06 -5.64
CA LEU A 58 -3.46 -5.92 -6.35
C LEU A 58 -2.36 -6.72 -5.67
N ALA A 59 -1.43 -7.23 -6.47
CA ALA A 59 -0.26 -7.94 -5.95
C ALA A 59 0.98 -7.24 -6.48
N VAL A 60 1.91 -6.92 -5.59
CA VAL A 60 3.16 -6.27 -5.99
C VAL A 60 4.32 -7.03 -5.39
N GLY A 61 5.48 -7.01 -6.08
CA GLY A 61 6.68 -7.65 -5.58
C GLY A 61 7.42 -6.76 -4.62
N LYS A 62 8.57 -7.27 -4.16
CA LYS A 62 9.34 -6.58 -3.14
C LYS A 62 9.81 -5.20 -3.56
N THR A 63 10.33 -5.07 -4.77
CA THR A 63 10.85 -3.78 -5.24
C THR A 63 9.78 -2.71 -5.19
N ILE A 64 8.58 -3.04 -5.60
CA ILE A 64 7.48 -2.08 -5.59
C ILE A 64 6.99 -1.83 -4.18
N SER A 65 6.81 -2.89 -3.39
CA SER A 65 6.30 -2.70 -2.02
C SER A 65 7.29 -1.93 -1.15
N ASP A 66 8.59 -2.05 -1.41
CA ASP A 66 9.59 -1.26 -0.71
C ASP A 66 9.46 0.22 -1.04
N GLY A 67 8.96 0.54 -2.21
CA GLY A 67 8.84 1.92 -2.66
C GLY A 67 7.54 2.60 -2.29
N ILE A 68 6.62 1.89 -1.67
CA ILE A 68 5.35 2.49 -1.25
C ILE A 68 5.39 2.71 0.25
N THR A 69 5.27 3.96 0.65
CA THR A 69 5.26 4.33 2.07
C THR A 69 3.83 4.53 2.54
N VAL A 70 3.51 3.93 3.67
CA VAL A 70 2.15 4.01 4.22
C VAL A 70 2.19 4.40 5.69
N GLU A 71 1.02 4.79 6.20
CA GLU A 71 0.88 5.22 7.58
C GLU A 71 -0.37 4.57 8.17
N GLU A 72 -0.33 4.32 9.46
CA GLU A 72 -1.45 3.65 10.12
C GLU A 72 -2.69 4.53 10.17
N VAL A 73 -3.81 3.93 9.83
CA VAL A 73 -5.08 4.64 9.86
C VAL A 73 -5.56 4.87 11.28
N SER A 74 -5.24 3.95 12.18
CA SER A 74 -5.76 4.02 13.54
C SER A 74 -5.41 5.32 14.23
N ARG A 75 -4.32 5.97 13.82
CA ARG A 75 -3.96 7.24 14.40
C ARG A 75 -4.98 8.30 14.13
N ILE A 76 -5.61 8.23 12.99
CA ILE A 76 -6.57 9.24 12.59
C ILE A 76 -7.83 9.11 13.41
N LYS A 77 -8.17 7.91 13.80
CA LYS A 77 -9.39 7.69 14.54
C LYS A 77 -9.35 8.29 15.92
N GLU A 78 -8.18 8.48 16.43
CA GLU A 78 -8.06 9.01 17.77
C GLU A 78 -8.40 10.46 17.85
N GLU A 79 -8.59 11.07 16.74
CA GLU A 79 -8.95 12.46 16.71
C GLU A 79 -10.28 12.72 17.34
N ARG A 80 -11.07 11.71 17.52
CA ARG A 80 -12.37 11.93 18.11
C ARG A 80 -12.32 11.91 19.60
#